data_77cbe7a404ca64ab07c46412590da830
#
_entry.id   77cbe7a404ca64ab07c46412590da830
#
_cell.length_a   1.000
_cell.length_b   1.000
_cell.length_c   1.000
_cell.angle_alpha   90.00
_cell.angle_beta   90.00
_cell.angle_gamma   90.00
#
_symmetry.space_group_name_H-M   'P 1'
#
loop_
_entity.id
_entity.type
_entity.pdbx_description
1 polymer ?
#
loop_
_entity_poly.entity_id
_entity_poly.type
_entity_poly.pdbx_seq_one_letter_code
_entity_poly.pdbx_strand_id
1 'polypeptide(L)'
;MADITLSKNPFVQQWLPGLLLCGLIASVTAAVAQVPGIARLGLGSLTLAIMLGIIVGNSVYSPLAGQCDAGVQLAKQKLLRLGVILFGFRITLQQITDVGLSGLLIDVLTLSSTFFVTCLLGRRLLKLDRETVWLIGAGSSICGAAAVLATEPVVKAAPSKVAVAVATVVLFGTLAIFIYPVLWPLVHDFFPRVTLTQFGIFTGSTIHEVAQVVAAGHSIAPETESSAVIAKMLRVMLLAPFLLLLSGVLRREQAEQQSAKPVTFPWFALMFVVVALFNSLHWLPAGWVNMFNTLGEILLTMAMAALGLTTRFTALRAAGYKPVLLGALVFGWLVLGGGTINLLVQRFIA
;
A
#
# COMPACT_ATOMS: atom_id res chain seq x y z
N MET A 1 33.24 -39.14 -12.60
CA MET A 1 32.61 -38.08 -11.77
C MET A 1 32.22 -36.99 -12.71
N ALA A 2 30.92 -36.90 -13.05
CA ALA A 2 30.42 -35.88 -13.94
C ALA A 2 30.19 -34.60 -13.09
N ASP A 3 30.99 -33.57 -13.36
CA ASP A 3 30.75 -32.21 -12.85
C ASP A 3 29.43 -31.72 -13.40
N ILE A 4 28.41 -31.72 -12.56
CA ILE A 4 27.14 -30.99 -12.80
C ILE A 4 27.48 -29.51 -12.59
N THR A 5 28.03 -28.88 -13.62
CA THR A 5 28.03 -27.40 -13.71
C THR A 5 26.61 -26.95 -13.86
N LEU A 6 25.93 -26.66 -12.74
CA LEU A 6 24.72 -25.91 -12.70
C LEU A 6 24.98 -24.62 -13.51
N SER A 7 24.39 -24.53 -14.68
CA SER A 7 24.39 -23.35 -15.53
C SER A 7 24.10 -22.14 -14.64
N LYS A 8 25.13 -21.30 -14.43
CA LYS A 8 25.01 -20.05 -13.65
C LYS A 8 24.16 -19.08 -14.41
N ASN A 9 22.85 -19.25 -14.33
CA ASN A 9 21.90 -18.29 -14.89
C ASN A 9 22.00 -17.02 -14.03
N PRO A 10 22.59 -15.91 -14.53
CA PRO A 10 22.85 -14.70 -13.73
C PRO A 10 21.58 -14.15 -13.12
N PHE A 11 20.45 -14.40 -13.75
CA PHE A 11 19.12 -14.05 -13.30
C PHE A 11 18.74 -14.73 -11.96
N VAL A 12 19.01 -16.02 -11.82
CA VAL A 12 18.70 -16.78 -10.60
C VAL A 12 19.61 -16.35 -9.45
N GLN A 13 20.89 -16.13 -9.71
CA GLN A 13 21.86 -15.71 -8.69
C GLN A 13 21.56 -14.32 -8.14
N GLN A 14 21.03 -13.43 -8.95
CA GLN A 14 20.74 -12.05 -8.56
C GLN A 14 19.48 -11.94 -7.67
N TRP A 15 18.44 -12.75 -7.91
CA TRP A 15 17.16 -12.59 -7.20
C TRP A 15 16.89 -13.64 -6.13
N LEU A 16 17.47 -14.83 -6.29
CA LEU A 16 17.20 -15.97 -5.40
C LEU A 16 17.51 -15.68 -3.92
N PRO A 17 18.65 -15.05 -3.53
CA PRO A 17 18.95 -14.83 -2.12
C PRO A 17 17.90 -13.95 -1.42
N GLY A 18 17.50 -12.86 -2.07
CA GLY A 18 16.47 -11.97 -1.52
C GLY A 18 15.08 -12.60 -1.45
N LEU A 19 14.70 -13.40 -2.46
CA LEU A 19 13.45 -14.15 -2.44
C LEU A 19 13.43 -15.22 -1.35
N LEU A 20 14.53 -15.94 -1.16
CA LEU A 20 14.67 -16.94 -0.08
C LEU A 20 14.58 -16.29 1.29
N LEU A 21 15.20 -15.12 1.48
CA LEU A 21 15.08 -14.36 2.73
C LEU A 21 13.63 -13.95 3.01
N CYS A 22 12.94 -13.40 2.02
CA CYS A 22 11.52 -13.06 2.15
C CYS A 22 10.65 -14.30 2.41
N GLY A 23 10.91 -15.40 1.73
CA GLY A 23 10.23 -16.68 1.91
C GLY A 23 10.46 -17.27 3.30
N LEU A 24 11.69 -17.19 3.82
CA LEU A 24 12.03 -17.64 5.17
C LEU A 24 11.25 -16.82 6.22
N ILE A 25 11.27 -15.50 6.11
CA ILE A 25 10.50 -14.62 7.02
C ILE A 25 9.02 -14.96 6.92
N ALA A 26 8.46 -15.11 5.72
CA ALA A 26 7.06 -15.45 5.51
C ALA A 26 6.70 -16.81 6.14
N SER A 27 7.53 -17.83 5.97
CA SER A 27 7.31 -19.17 6.55
C SER A 27 7.34 -19.14 8.08
N VAL A 28 8.34 -18.46 8.66
CA VAL A 28 8.46 -18.30 10.12
C VAL A 28 7.23 -17.58 10.68
N THR A 29 6.81 -16.49 10.06
CA THR A 29 5.67 -15.70 10.54
C THR A 29 4.34 -16.41 10.35
N ALA A 30 4.18 -17.21 9.29
CA ALA A 30 3.00 -18.06 9.11
C ALA A 30 2.91 -19.13 10.22
N ALA A 31 4.03 -19.74 10.62
CA ALA A 31 4.06 -20.68 11.73
C ALA A 31 3.80 -20.00 13.07
N VAL A 32 4.39 -18.83 13.33
CA VAL A 32 4.22 -18.05 14.56
C VAL A 32 2.78 -17.53 14.70
N ALA A 33 2.12 -17.15 13.60
CA ALA A 33 0.73 -16.69 13.61
C ALA A 33 -0.26 -17.77 14.10
N GLN A 34 0.10 -19.07 13.98
CA GLN A 34 -0.73 -20.19 14.42
C GLN A 34 -0.61 -20.46 15.95
N VAL A 35 0.34 -19.82 16.63
CA VAL A 35 0.50 -19.98 18.07
C VAL A 35 -0.70 -19.33 18.78
N PRO A 36 -1.45 -20.07 19.64
CA PRO A 36 -2.70 -19.59 20.24
C PRO A 36 -2.58 -18.26 20.99
N GLY A 37 -1.42 -17.98 21.61
CA GLY A 37 -1.15 -16.72 22.31
C GLY A 37 -1.06 -15.53 21.35
N ILE A 38 -0.48 -15.72 20.18
CA ILE A 38 -0.30 -14.67 19.17
C ILE A 38 -1.58 -14.47 18.36
N ALA A 39 -2.27 -15.56 18.02
CA ALA A 39 -3.56 -15.51 17.35
C ALA A 39 -4.60 -14.70 18.15
N ARG A 40 -4.60 -14.81 19.49
CA ARG A 40 -5.48 -14.02 20.39
C ARG A 40 -5.17 -12.52 20.37
N LEU A 41 -3.96 -12.11 19.99
CA LEU A 41 -3.59 -10.69 19.84
C LEU A 41 -4.03 -10.09 18.50
N GLY A 42 -4.67 -10.87 17.62
CA GLY A 42 -5.08 -10.43 16.28
C GLY A 42 -3.91 -10.20 15.32
N LEU A 43 -2.71 -10.70 15.63
CA LEU A 43 -1.52 -10.53 14.80
C LEU A 43 -1.45 -11.64 13.73
N GLY A 44 -1.96 -11.33 12.54
CA GLY A 44 -1.88 -12.24 11.38
C GLY A 44 -0.47 -12.35 10.78
N SER A 45 -0.28 -13.33 9.88
CA SER A 45 1.00 -13.62 9.20
C SER A 45 1.58 -12.40 8.48
N LEU A 46 0.74 -11.57 7.85
CA LEU A 46 1.16 -10.36 7.13
C LEU A 46 1.74 -9.30 8.08
N THR A 47 1.06 -9.06 9.21
CA THR A 47 1.51 -8.07 10.21
C THR A 47 2.81 -8.54 10.89
N LEU A 48 2.91 -9.81 11.23
CA LEU A 48 4.14 -10.38 11.77
C LEU A 48 5.29 -10.31 10.76
N ALA A 49 5.02 -10.54 9.46
CA ALA A 49 6.05 -10.50 8.43
C ALA A 49 6.65 -9.09 8.26
N ILE A 50 5.83 -8.04 8.29
CA ILE A 50 6.38 -6.68 8.23
C ILE A 50 7.15 -6.33 9.52
N MET A 51 6.66 -6.73 10.70
CA MET A 51 7.35 -6.50 11.98
C MET A 51 8.73 -7.18 12.00
N LEU A 52 8.77 -8.48 11.69
CA LEU A 52 10.03 -9.22 11.64
C LEU A 52 10.94 -8.67 10.54
N GLY A 53 10.38 -8.29 9.39
CA GLY A 53 11.10 -7.62 8.31
C GLY A 53 11.75 -6.31 8.76
N ILE A 54 11.05 -5.46 9.52
CA ILE A 54 11.60 -4.20 10.07
C ILE A 54 12.75 -4.50 11.06
N ILE A 55 12.56 -5.47 11.95
CA ILE A 55 13.60 -5.87 12.92
C ILE A 55 14.86 -6.33 12.17
N VAL A 56 14.72 -7.28 11.25
CA VAL A 56 15.83 -7.80 10.46
C VAL A 56 16.46 -6.72 9.57
N GLY A 57 15.64 -5.88 8.96
CA GLY A 57 16.05 -4.77 8.10
C GLY A 57 16.94 -3.74 8.79
N ASN A 58 16.68 -3.47 10.06
CA ASN A 58 17.44 -2.48 10.85
C ASN A 58 18.54 -3.10 11.72
N SER A 59 18.64 -4.43 11.80
CA SER A 59 19.68 -5.13 12.58
C SER A 59 20.74 -5.79 11.69
N VAL A 60 20.38 -6.86 10.98
CA VAL A 60 21.35 -7.74 10.29
C VAL A 60 21.31 -7.65 8.77
N TYR A 61 20.38 -6.93 8.18
CA TYR A 61 20.22 -6.89 6.73
C TYR A 61 21.28 -6.08 6.00
N SER A 62 21.92 -5.09 6.68
CA SER A 62 22.88 -4.19 6.02
C SER A 62 24.03 -4.93 5.29
N PRO A 63 24.72 -5.92 5.88
CA PRO A 63 25.75 -6.68 5.18
C PRO A 63 25.19 -7.61 4.09
N LEU A 64 23.93 -8.01 4.17
CA LEU A 64 23.29 -8.90 3.19
C LEU A 64 22.69 -8.15 2.00
N ALA A 65 22.54 -6.83 2.11
CA ALA A 65 21.85 -5.99 1.13
C ALA A 65 22.43 -6.15 -0.28
N GLY A 66 23.74 -6.19 -0.42
CA GLY A 66 24.39 -6.33 -1.73
C GLY A 66 24.00 -7.59 -2.52
N GLN A 67 23.64 -8.67 -1.82
CA GLN A 67 23.22 -9.93 -2.44
C GLN A 67 21.69 -10.08 -2.49
N CYS A 68 20.97 -9.48 -1.55
CA CYS A 68 19.53 -9.71 -1.35
C CYS A 68 18.64 -8.61 -1.95
N ASP A 69 19.14 -7.38 -2.12
CA ASP A 69 18.30 -6.22 -2.50
C ASP A 69 17.51 -6.46 -3.79
N ALA A 70 18.08 -7.05 -4.82
CA ALA A 70 17.37 -7.29 -6.07
C ALA A 70 16.15 -8.21 -5.88
N GLY A 71 16.30 -9.30 -5.11
CA GLY A 71 15.22 -10.23 -4.80
C GLY A 71 14.17 -9.60 -3.86
N VAL A 72 14.60 -8.82 -2.88
CA VAL A 72 13.71 -8.08 -1.97
C VAL A 72 12.89 -7.04 -2.73
N GLN A 73 13.49 -6.29 -3.66
CA GLN A 73 12.76 -5.33 -4.50
C GLN A 73 11.75 -6.04 -5.44
N LEU A 74 12.14 -7.21 -5.98
CA LEU A 74 11.22 -8.02 -6.78
C LEU A 74 10.02 -8.49 -5.94
N ALA A 75 10.24 -8.98 -4.72
CA ALA A 75 9.17 -9.37 -3.81
C ALA A 75 8.26 -8.17 -3.48
N LYS A 76 8.83 -7.03 -3.10
CA LYS A 76 8.11 -5.80 -2.77
C LYS A 76 7.24 -5.29 -3.92
N GLN A 77 7.66 -5.45 -5.18
CA GLN A 77 6.98 -4.88 -6.34
C GLN A 77 6.17 -5.90 -7.14
N LYS A 78 6.79 -7.00 -7.53
CA LYS A 78 6.17 -7.98 -8.45
C LYS A 78 5.30 -8.99 -7.70
N LEU A 79 5.79 -9.57 -6.58
CA LEU A 79 4.99 -10.52 -5.81
C LEU A 79 3.82 -9.81 -5.15
N LEU A 80 3.99 -8.56 -4.66
CA LEU A 80 2.88 -7.76 -4.17
C LEU A 80 1.77 -7.62 -5.22
N ARG A 81 2.12 -7.18 -6.45
CA ARG A 81 1.13 -6.99 -7.52
C ARG A 81 0.43 -8.29 -7.89
N LEU A 82 1.18 -9.39 -8.00
CA LEU A 82 0.61 -10.70 -8.29
C LEU A 82 -0.28 -11.19 -7.15
N GLY A 83 0.15 -11.04 -5.90
CA GLY A 83 -0.65 -11.37 -4.73
C GLY A 83 -1.97 -10.60 -4.68
N VAL A 84 -1.95 -9.28 -5.00
CA VAL A 84 -3.16 -8.46 -5.11
C VAL A 84 -4.07 -8.91 -6.26
N ILE A 85 -3.52 -9.27 -7.42
CA ILE A 85 -4.31 -9.82 -8.54
C ILE A 85 -5.02 -11.10 -8.10
N LEU A 86 -4.28 -12.03 -7.46
CA LEU A 86 -4.85 -13.28 -6.95
C LEU A 86 -5.87 -13.07 -5.82
N PHE A 87 -5.72 -12.00 -5.04
CA PHE A 87 -6.71 -11.62 -4.03
C PHE A 87 -8.11 -11.39 -4.65
N GLY A 88 -8.18 -11.06 -5.95
CA GLY A 88 -9.45 -10.99 -6.69
C GLY A 88 -10.27 -12.28 -6.62
N PHE A 89 -9.66 -13.46 -6.42
CA PHE A 89 -10.38 -14.73 -6.19
C PHE A 89 -11.08 -14.81 -4.83
N ARG A 90 -10.82 -13.90 -3.89
CA ARG A 90 -11.56 -13.76 -2.62
C ARG A 90 -12.77 -12.84 -2.74
N ILE A 91 -12.83 -12.06 -3.82
CA ILE A 91 -13.80 -10.98 -4.01
C ILE A 91 -14.86 -11.40 -5.01
N THR A 92 -16.10 -10.96 -4.77
CA THR A 92 -17.22 -11.11 -5.68
C THR A 92 -17.62 -9.79 -6.32
N LEU A 93 -18.31 -9.85 -7.48
CA LEU A 93 -18.87 -8.66 -8.13
C LEU A 93 -19.81 -7.90 -7.20
N GLN A 94 -20.61 -8.63 -6.41
CA GLN A 94 -21.52 -8.02 -5.44
C GLN A 94 -20.78 -7.12 -4.44
N GLN A 95 -19.69 -7.62 -3.85
CA GLN A 95 -18.87 -6.81 -2.94
C GLN A 95 -18.27 -5.59 -3.61
N ILE A 96 -17.89 -5.67 -4.91
CA ILE A 96 -17.43 -4.51 -5.67
C ILE A 96 -18.55 -3.51 -5.86
N THR A 97 -19.77 -3.96 -6.17
CA THR A 97 -20.93 -3.08 -6.34
C THR A 97 -21.40 -2.46 -5.02
N ASP A 98 -21.27 -3.17 -3.91
CA ASP A 98 -21.62 -2.69 -2.58
C ASP A 98 -20.70 -1.53 -2.12
N VAL A 99 -19.41 -1.60 -2.44
CA VAL A 99 -18.47 -0.47 -2.25
C VAL A 99 -18.75 0.65 -3.28
N GLY A 100 -18.96 0.28 -4.51
CA GLY A 100 -19.50 1.01 -5.66
C GLY A 100 -19.25 2.52 -5.71
N LEU A 101 -20.31 3.28 -5.99
CA LEU A 101 -20.25 4.73 -6.20
C LEU A 101 -19.90 5.49 -4.91
N SER A 102 -20.36 5.02 -3.76
CA SER A 102 -20.05 5.63 -2.46
C SER A 102 -18.56 5.53 -2.14
N GLY A 103 -17.94 4.37 -2.38
CA GLY A 103 -16.49 4.18 -2.22
C GLY A 103 -15.68 5.06 -3.17
N LEU A 104 -16.10 5.16 -4.44
CA LEU A 104 -15.44 6.03 -5.41
C LEU A 104 -15.53 7.51 -5.00
N LEU A 105 -16.69 7.96 -4.54
CA LEU A 105 -16.87 9.33 -4.07
C LEU A 105 -16.01 9.63 -2.83
N ILE A 106 -15.97 8.71 -1.88
CA ILE A 106 -15.08 8.78 -0.71
C ILE A 106 -13.62 8.92 -1.16
N ASP A 107 -13.18 8.09 -2.11
CA ASP A 107 -11.81 8.13 -2.62
C ASP A 107 -11.47 9.43 -3.32
N VAL A 108 -12.36 9.97 -4.17
CA VAL A 108 -12.16 11.26 -4.83
C VAL A 108 -12.08 12.41 -3.82
N LEU A 109 -12.98 12.44 -2.84
CA LEU A 109 -12.98 13.47 -1.80
C LEU A 109 -11.76 13.36 -0.88
N THR A 110 -11.41 12.15 -0.44
CA THR A 110 -10.26 11.91 0.42
C THR A 110 -8.96 12.22 -0.30
N LEU A 111 -8.81 11.81 -1.57
CA LEU A 111 -7.64 12.12 -2.40
C LEU A 111 -7.47 13.62 -2.57
N SER A 112 -8.54 14.31 -3.01
CA SER A 112 -8.49 15.74 -3.33
C SER A 112 -8.22 16.57 -2.08
N SER A 113 -8.92 16.29 -0.98
CA SER A 113 -8.71 17.00 0.29
C SER A 113 -7.34 16.73 0.89
N THR A 114 -6.86 15.49 0.85
CA THR A 114 -5.53 15.14 1.38
C THR A 114 -4.42 15.82 0.59
N PHE A 115 -4.50 15.83 -0.74
CA PHE A 115 -3.51 16.54 -1.56
C PHE A 115 -3.53 18.04 -1.30
N PHE A 116 -4.73 18.65 -1.22
CA PHE A 116 -4.90 20.06 -0.92
C PHE A 116 -4.34 20.43 0.47
N VAL A 117 -4.70 19.67 1.51
CA VAL A 117 -4.22 19.88 2.89
C VAL A 117 -2.70 19.72 2.95
N THR A 118 -2.14 18.72 2.26
CA THR A 118 -0.68 18.54 2.19
C THR A 118 0.00 19.75 1.55
N CYS A 119 -0.54 20.26 0.46
CA CYS A 119 -0.01 21.47 -0.19
C CYS A 119 -0.11 22.69 0.71
N LEU A 120 -1.22 22.88 1.40
CA LEU A 120 -1.44 23.98 2.32
C LEU A 120 -0.46 23.95 3.49
N LEU A 121 -0.40 22.82 4.20
CA LEU A 121 0.47 22.65 5.38
C LEU A 121 1.95 22.64 5.00
N GLY A 122 2.31 21.93 3.93
CA GLY A 122 3.71 21.81 3.51
C GLY A 122 4.30 23.14 3.06
N ARG A 123 3.58 23.88 2.24
CA ARG A 123 4.08 25.14 1.68
C ARG A 123 3.92 26.32 2.62
N ARG A 124 2.74 26.50 3.24
CA ARG A 124 2.49 27.69 4.08
C ARG A 124 3.01 27.54 5.50
N LEU A 125 2.79 26.40 6.14
CA LEU A 125 3.17 26.19 7.54
C LEU A 125 4.63 25.76 7.67
N LEU A 126 5.05 24.70 6.95
CA LEU A 126 6.39 24.12 7.10
C LEU A 126 7.44 24.72 6.16
N LYS A 127 7.00 25.54 5.17
CA LYS A 127 7.85 26.20 4.18
C LYS A 127 8.79 25.21 3.46
N LEU A 128 8.27 24.03 3.14
CA LEU A 128 8.94 23.02 2.33
C LEU A 128 8.90 23.42 0.85
N ASP A 129 9.87 22.92 0.09
CA ASP A 129 9.88 23.10 -1.37
C ASP A 129 8.70 22.37 -2.03
N ARG A 130 8.30 22.88 -3.20
CA ARG A 130 7.11 22.43 -3.92
C ARG A 130 7.16 20.96 -4.31
N GLU A 131 8.31 20.49 -4.78
CA GLU A 131 8.49 19.14 -5.27
C GLU A 131 8.31 18.13 -4.13
N THR A 132 8.98 18.36 -2.98
CA THR A 132 8.82 17.50 -1.79
C THR A 132 7.38 17.45 -1.31
N VAL A 133 6.69 18.60 -1.25
CA VAL A 133 5.29 18.66 -0.83
C VAL A 133 4.38 17.90 -1.79
N TRP A 134 4.57 18.04 -3.11
CA TRP A 134 3.76 17.36 -4.10
C TRP A 134 3.99 15.85 -4.13
N LEU A 135 5.24 15.41 -3.92
CA LEU A 135 5.56 13.99 -3.80
C LEU A 135 4.92 13.36 -2.56
N ILE A 136 5.04 14.00 -1.39
CA ILE A 136 4.39 13.52 -0.16
C ILE A 136 2.86 13.55 -0.33
N GLY A 137 2.33 14.63 -0.93
CA GLY A 137 0.91 14.78 -1.21
C GLY A 137 0.36 13.67 -2.10
N ALA A 138 0.99 13.41 -3.23
CA ALA A 138 0.60 12.32 -4.14
C ALA A 138 0.68 10.95 -3.47
N GLY A 139 1.79 10.71 -2.74
CA GLY A 139 1.96 9.45 -2.00
C GLY A 139 0.88 9.23 -0.94
N SER A 140 0.62 10.23 -0.11
CA SER A 140 -0.39 10.14 0.96
C SER A 140 -1.83 10.11 0.42
N SER A 141 -2.07 10.77 -0.72
CA SER A 141 -3.42 10.85 -1.30
C SER A 141 -3.82 9.62 -2.09
N ILE A 142 -2.90 8.80 -2.61
CA ILE A 142 -3.26 7.74 -3.56
C ILE A 142 -2.78 6.37 -3.07
N CYS A 143 -1.51 6.02 -3.31
CA CYS A 143 -1.04 4.66 -3.06
C CYS A 143 0.43 4.58 -2.58
N GLY A 144 0.84 5.52 -1.75
CA GLY A 144 2.14 5.50 -1.10
C GLY A 144 3.31 5.68 -2.07
N ALA A 145 4.33 4.86 -1.92
CA ALA A 145 5.56 4.93 -2.69
C ALA A 145 5.33 4.84 -4.21
N ALA A 146 4.35 4.07 -4.67
CA ALA A 146 4.04 3.94 -6.09
C ALA A 146 3.57 5.27 -6.70
N ALA A 147 2.74 6.04 -5.97
CA ALA A 147 2.30 7.35 -6.41
C ALA A 147 3.44 8.38 -6.38
N VAL A 148 4.33 8.32 -5.38
CA VAL A 148 5.55 9.16 -5.33
C VAL A 148 6.40 8.94 -6.59
N LEU A 149 6.72 7.67 -6.90
CA LEU A 149 7.55 7.32 -8.08
C LEU A 149 6.87 7.66 -9.41
N ALA A 150 5.54 7.56 -9.50
CA ALA A 150 4.80 7.95 -10.69
C ALA A 150 4.71 9.48 -10.86
N THR A 151 4.76 10.23 -9.76
CA THR A 151 4.72 11.69 -9.75
C THR A 151 6.09 12.32 -10.02
N GLU A 152 7.19 11.62 -9.65
CA GLU A 152 8.58 12.10 -9.85
C GLU A 152 8.84 12.65 -11.26
N PRO A 153 8.59 11.92 -12.37
CA PRO A 153 8.88 12.40 -13.71
C PRO A 153 7.99 13.58 -14.12
N VAL A 154 6.82 13.75 -13.49
CA VAL A 154 5.89 14.86 -13.77
C VAL A 154 6.40 16.14 -13.13
N VAL A 155 6.85 16.05 -11.86
CA VAL A 155 7.36 17.22 -11.10
C VAL A 155 8.86 17.44 -11.30
N LYS A 156 9.57 16.51 -11.94
CA LYS A 156 11.04 16.52 -12.19
C LYS A 156 11.84 16.67 -10.89
N ALA A 157 11.43 15.95 -9.86
CA ALA A 157 12.06 16.04 -8.54
C ALA A 157 13.43 15.37 -8.50
N ALA A 158 14.32 15.90 -7.68
CA ALA A 158 15.62 15.28 -7.42
C ALA A 158 15.45 13.94 -6.67
N PRO A 159 16.31 12.92 -6.93
CA PRO A 159 16.21 11.60 -6.28
C PRO A 159 16.21 11.65 -4.76
N SER A 160 16.91 12.62 -4.15
CA SER A 160 16.91 12.82 -2.70
C SER A 160 15.52 13.18 -2.16
N LYS A 161 14.76 14.04 -2.86
CA LYS A 161 13.39 14.43 -2.48
C LYS A 161 12.42 13.25 -2.63
N VAL A 162 12.61 12.43 -3.67
CA VAL A 162 11.85 11.20 -3.86
C VAL A 162 12.07 10.24 -2.70
N ALA A 163 13.33 10.02 -2.31
CA ALA A 163 13.67 9.17 -1.17
C ALA A 163 13.03 9.66 0.14
N VAL A 164 13.05 10.96 0.40
CA VAL A 164 12.40 11.59 1.55
C VAL A 164 10.89 11.37 1.55
N ALA A 165 10.24 11.60 0.40
CA ALA A 165 8.80 11.41 0.28
C ALA A 165 8.41 9.93 0.47
N VAL A 166 9.13 8.99 -0.17
CA VAL A 166 8.92 7.55 0.00
C VAL A 166 9.08 7.15 1.47
N ALA A 167 10.17 7.57 2.13
CA ALA A 167 10.40 7.24 3.53
C ALA A 167 9.26 7.74 4.43
N THR A 168 8.76 8.95 4.18
CA THR A 168 7.67 9.56 4.94
C THR A 168 6.35 8.78 4.77
N VAL A 169 5.94 8.49 3.54
CA VAL A 169 4.65 7.79 3.30
C VAL A 169 4.70 6.33 3.76
N VAL A 170 5.84 5.65 3.63
CA VAL A 170 6.03 4.28 4.12
C VAL A 170 5.95 4.25 5.65
N LEU A 171 6.54 5.22 6.34
CA LEU A 171 6.48 5.31 7.80
C LEU A 171 5.04 5.36 8.30
N PHE A 172 4.26 6.36 7.84
CA PHE A 172 2.89 6.56 8.34
C PHE A 172 1.94 5.46 7.87
N GLY A 173 2.15 4.92 6.68
CA GLY A 173 1.41 3.75 6.24
C GLY A 173 1.73 2.49 7.06
N THR A 174 2.98 2.31 7.49
CA THR A 174 3.35 1.21 8.40
C THR A 174 2.74 1.40 9.79
N LEU A 175 2.73 2.62 10.33
CA LEU A 175 2.05 2.93 11.59
C LEU A 175 0.55 2.64 11.50
N ALA A 176 -0.08 2.90 10.36
CA ALA A 176 -1.49 2.63 10.15
C ALA A 176 -1.86 1.15 10.35
N ILE A 177 -0.97 0.20 10.00
CA ILE A 177 -1.21 -1.24 10.20
C ILE A 177 -1.53 -1.58 11.67
N PHE A 178 -0.93 -0.84 12.59
CA PHE A 178 -1.12 -1.06 14.03
C PHE A 178 -2.22 -0.17 14.62
N ILE A 179 -2.36 1.04 14.10
CA ILE A 179 -3.31 2.02 14.63
C ILE A 179 -4.74 1.66 14.25
N TYR A 180 -5.03 1.22 13.02
CA TYR A 180 -6.39 0.98 12.55
C TYR A 180 -7.08 -0.19 13.26
N PRO A 181 -6.43 -1.35 13.54
CA PRO A 181 -7.03 -2.39 14.37
C PRO A 181 -7.39 -1.92 15.78
N VAL A 182 -6.60 -0.99 16.36
CA VAL A 182 -6.89 -0.39 17.67
C VAL A 182 -8.02 0.64 17.57
N LEU A 183 -8.14 1.35 16.43
CA LEU A 183 -9.23 2.30 16.20
C LEU A 183 -10.59 1.62 16.02
N TRP A 184 -10.64 0.39 15.50
CA TRP A 184 -11.91 -0.29 15.24
C TRP A 184 -12.83 -0.37 16.47
N PRO A 185 -12.41 -0.95 17.62
CA PRO A 185 -13.27 -0.99 18.80
C PRO A 185 -13.69 0.39 19.28
N LEU A 186 -12.78 1.38 19.26
CA LEU A 186 -13.10 2.76 19.63
C LEU A 186 -14.18 3.37 18.70
N VAL A 187 -14.04 3.20 17.39
CA VAL A 187 -15.02 3.70 16.42
C VAL A 187 -16.37 3.00 16.62
N HIS A 188 -16.38 1.70 16.86
CA HIS A 188 -17.60 0.93 17.11
C HIS A 188 -18.31 1.35 18.40
N ASP A 189 -17.58 1.65 19.46
CA ASP A 189 -18.15 2.13 20.75
C ASP A 189 -18.81 3.52 20.59
N PHE A 190 -18.16 4.45 19.86
CA PHE A 190 -18.72 5.79 19.64
C PHE A 190 -19.78 5.83 18.52
N PHE A 191 -19.68 4.96 17.54
CA PHE A 191 -20.54 4.88 16.35
C PHE A 191 -21.02 3.43 16.13
N PRO A 192 -21.94 2.88 16.96
CA PRO A 192 -22.35 1.46 16.89
C PRO A 192 -23.00 1.05 15.57
N ARG A 193 -23.41 2.01 14.73
CA ARG A 193 -24.00 1.75 13.41
C ARG A 193 -22.97 1.51 12.31
N VAL A 194 -21.70 1.81 12.56
CA VAL A 194 -20.63 1.57 11.59
C VAL A 194 -20.37 0.07 11.49
N THR A 195 -20.49 -0.46 10.28
CA THR A 195 -20.24 -1.88 9.99
C THR A 195 -18.77 -2.16 9.71
N LEU A 196 -18.36 -3.43 9.76
CA LEU A 196 -17.03 -3.87 9.36
C LEU A 196 -16.70 -3.50 7.91
N THR A 197 -17.67 -3.61 7.01
CA THR A 197 -17.55 -3.19 5.60
C THR A 197 -17.27 -1.69 5.48
N GLN A 198 -18.03 -0.86 6.20
CA GLN A 198 -17.86 0.60 6.21
C GLN A 198 -16.51 1.01 6.79
N PHE A 199 -16.06 0.35 7.87
CA PHE A 199 -14.73 0.58 8.42
C PHE A 199 -13.63 0.09 7.47
N GLY A 200 -13.90 -0.95 6.68
CA GLY A 200 -13.01 -1.39 5.61
C GLY A 200 -12.86 -0.34 4.51
N ILE A 201 -13.94 0.27 4.05
CA ILE A 201 -13.88 1.38 3.07
C ILE A 201 -13.04 2.54 3.63
N PHE A 202 -13.23 2.91 4.91
CA PHE A 202 -12.40 3.91 5.58
C PHE A 202 -10.92 3.48 5.60
N THR A 203 -10.62 2.25 5.96
CA THR A 203 -9.27 1.69 5.98
C THR A 203 -8.61 1.77 4.60
N GLY A 204 -9.31 1.35 3.54
CA GLY A 204 -8.82 1.37 2.15
C GLY A 204 -8.62 2.77 1.60
N SER A 205 -9.55 3.69 1.93
CA SER A 205 -9.52 5.08 1.46
C SER A 205 -8.53 5.98 2.20
N THR A 206 -7.89 5.52 3.27
CA THR A 206 -7.04 6.39 4.11
C THR A 206 -5.64 5.82 4.38
N ILE A 207 -5.42 4.51 4.41
CA ILE A 207 -4.07 3.94 4.50
C ILE A 207 -3.30 4.13 3.19
N HIS A 208 -1.97 4.27 3.26
CA HIS A 208 -1.13 4.69 2.14
C HIS A 208 -0.96 3.59 1.08
N GLU A 209 -0.48 2.41 1.43
CA GLU A 209 -0.12 1.35 0.48
C GLU A 209 -1.07 0.16 0.51
N VAL A 210 -1.21 -0.52 -0.64
CA VAL A 210 -2.07 -1.70 -0.77
C VAL A 210 -1.70 -2.81 0.22
N ALA A 211 -0.40 -3.11 0.37
CA ALA A 211 0.07 -4.12 1.30
C ALA A 211 -0.33 -3.80 2.76
N GLN A 212 -0.23 -2.52 3.13
CA GLN A 212 -0.59 -2.05 4.47
C GLN A 212 -2.11 -2.12 4.70
N VAL A 213 -2.92 -1.85 3.67
CA VAL A 213 -4.38 -2.00 3.71
C VAL A 213 -4.76 -3.46 3.95
N VAL A 214 -4.16 -4.39 3.20
CA VAL A 214 -4.40 -5.83 3.38
C VAL A 214 -4.05 -6.26 4.80
N ALA A 215 -2.87 -5.87 5.30
CA ALA A 215 -2.42 -6.24 6.65
C ALA A 215 -3.32 -5.66 7.76
N ALA A 216 -3.72 -4.39 7.65
CA ALA A 216 -4.61 -3.75 8.63
C ALA A 216 -6.02 -4.37 8.58
N GLY A 217 -6.59 -4.55 7.39
CA GLY A 217 -7.91 -5.16 7.22
C GLY A 217 -7.94 -6.60 7.72
N HIS A 218 -6.93 -7.40 7.39
CA HIS A 218 -6.79 -8.78 7.85
C HIS A 218 -6.74 -8.91 9.37
N SER A 219 -6.10 -7.95 10.04
CA SER A 219 -6.01 -7.92 11.52
C SER A 219 -7.31 -7.51 12.19
N ILE A 220 -8.31 -7.05 11.45
CA ILE A 220 -9.62 -6.64 11.98
C ILE A 220 -10.68 -7.73 11.73
N ALA A 221 -10.99 -7.98 10.45
CA ALA A 221 -11.94 -9.00 10.03
C ALA A 221 -11.87 -9.26 8.51
N PRO A 222 -12.32 -10.45 8.02
CA PRO A 222 -12.36 -10.76 6.58
C PRO A 222 -13.21 -9.78 5.76
N GLU A 223 -14.33 -9.31 6.29
CA GLU A 223 -15.20 -8.31 5.64
C GLU A 223 -14.48 -6.96 5.50
N THR A 224 -13.74 -6.55 6.55
CA THR A 224 -12.94 -5.32 6.55
C THR A 224 -11.78 -5.44 5.54
N GLU A 225 -11.09 -6.58 5.48
CA GLU A 225 -10.03 -6.84 4.51
C GLU A 225 -10.54 -6.69 3.08
N SER A 226 -11.64 -7.36 2.76
CA SER A 226 -12.23 -7.37 1.42
C SER A 226 -12.65 -5.98 0.95
N SER A 227 -13.43 -5.26 1.76
CA SER A 227 -13.91 -3.91 1.43
C SER A 227 -12.79 -2.88 1.39
N ALA A 228 -11.78 -3.01 2.26
CA ALA A 228 -10.60 -2.16 2.26
C ALA A 228 -9.75 -2.32 0.99
N VAL A 229 -9.56 -3.56 0.54
CA VAL A 229 -8.83 -3.82 -0.71
C VAL A 229 -9.59 -3.29 -1.92
N ILE A 230 -10.91 -3.48 -1.99
CA ILE A 230 -11.75 -2.95 -3.07
C ILE A 230 -11.62 -1.41 -3.12
N ALA A 231 -11.87 -0.70 -2.02
CA ALA A 231 -11.74 0.73 -1.93
C ALA A 231 -10.33 1.18 -2.36
N LYS A 232 -9.28 0.51 -1.86
CA LYS A 232 -7.91 0.83 -2.24
C LYS A 232 -7.63 0.63 -3.73
N MET A 233 -8.21 -0.39 -4.38
CA MET A 233 -8.05 -0.60 -5.82
C MET A 233 -8.71 0.52 -6.63
N LEU A 234 -9.91 0.97 -6.24
CA LEU A 234 -10.57 2.14 -6.85
C LEU A 234 -9.68 3.38 -6.74
N ARG A 235 -9.12 3.64 -5.55
CA ARG A 235 -8.22 4.77 -5.32
C ARG A 235 -6.93 4.70 -6.15
N VAL A 236 -6.34 3.52 -6.31
CA VAL A 236 -5.16 3.32 -7.15
C VAL A 236 -5.45 3.63 -8.62
N MET A 237 -6.66 3.32 -9.12
CA MET A 237 -7.06 3.67 -10.49
C MET A 237 -7.15 5.18 -10.70
N LEU A 238 -7.41 5.98 -9.67
CA LEU A 238 -7.40 7.44 -9.73
C LEU A 238 -6.00 8.05 -9.94
N LEU A 239 -4.93 7.27 -9.85
CA LEU A 239 -3.56 7.75 -10.09
C LEU A 239 -3.40 8.32 -11.51
N ALA A 240 -3.93 7.66 -12.51
CA ALA A 240 -3.81 8.11 -13.91
C ALA A 240 -4.49 9.47 -14.15
N PRO A 241 -5.79 9.68 -13.83
CA PRO A 241 -6.42 10.99 -13.96
C PRO A 241 -5.75 12.06 -13.08
N PHE A 242 -5.30 11.72 -11.87
CA PHE A 242 -4.56 12.65 -11.01
C PHE A 242 -3.28 13.16 -11.69
N LEU A 243 -2.45 12.27 -12.25
CA LEU A 243 -1.21 12.65 -12.93
C LEU A 243 -1.47 13.49 -14.18
N LEU A 244 -2.55 13.22 -14.92
CA LEU A 244 -2.95 14.03 -16.06
C LEU A 244 -3.34 15.46 -15.63
N LEU A 245 -4.12 15.59 -14.56
CA LEU A 245 -4.50 16.90 -13.99
C LEU A 245 -3.27 17.66 -13.49
N LEU A 246 -2.39 16.98 -12.74
CA LEU A 246 -1.15 17.57 -12.22
C LEU A 246 -0.22 18.04 -13.35
N SER A 247 -0.06 17.22 -14.39
CA SER A 247 0.71 17.57 -15.59
C SER A 247 0.11 18.78 -16.32
N GLY A 248 -1.22 18.86 -16.41
CA GLY A 248 -1.93 20.00 -17.01
C GLY A 248 -1.71 21.31 -16.25
N VAL A 249 -1.73 21.27 -14.90
CA VAL A 249 -1.44 22.44 -14.04
C VAL A 249 0.01 22.91 -14.25
N LEU A 250 0.98 21.97 -14.27
CA LEU A 250 2.39 22.31 -14.48
C LEU A 250 2.69 22.91 -15.86
N ARG A 251 2.04 22.40 -16.92
CA ARG A 251 2.21 22.94 -18.29
C ARG A 251 1.70 24.37 -18.42
N ARG A 252 0.62 24.72 -17.71
CA ARG A 252 0.10 26.10 -17.70
C ARG A 252 1.04 27.08 -17.04
N GLU A 253 1.84 26.60 -16.07
CA GLU A 253 2.82 27.43 -15.38
C GLU A 253 4.17 27.53 -16.13
N GLN A 254 4.52 26.51 -16.90
CA GLN A 254 5.76 26.46 -17.72
C GLN A 254 5.37 26.65 -19.19
N ALA A 255 5.39 27.88 -19.67
CA ALA A 255 4.97 28.30 -21.01
C ALA A 255 5.83 27.74 -22.16
N GLU A 256 6.64 26.68 -22.01
CA GLU A 256 7.44 26.09 -23.09
C GLU A 256 7.57 24.57 -23.03
N GLN A 257 7.29 23.98 -24.17
CA GLN A 257 7.73 22.69 -24.75
C GLN A 257 8.45 21.68 -23.87
N GLN A 258 7.76 20.61 -23.47
CA GLN A 258 8.42 19.30 -23.34
C GLN A 258 7.38 18.18 -23.42
N SER A 259 7.67 17.17 -24.25
CA SER A 259 6.89 15.95 -24.39
C SER A 259 6.71 15.26 -23.03
N ALA A 260 5.45 15.10 -22.63
CA ALA A 260 5.12 14.36 -21.40
C ALA A 260 5.52 12.89 -21.56
N LYS A 261 6.25 12.33 -20.61
CA LYS A 261 6.40 10.88 -20.50
C LYS A 261 5.04 10.24 -20.34
N PRO A 262 4.80 9.05 -20.93
CA PRO A 262 3.52 8.37 -20.82
C PRO A 262 3.19 8.09 -19.34
N VAL A 263 1.95 8.38 -18.95
CA VAL A 263 1.45 8.11 -17.60
C VAL A 263 1.38 6.59 -17.41
N THR A 264 2.01 6.08 -16.37
CA THR A 264 2.01 4.64 -16.07
C THR A 264 0.65 4.25 -15.53
N PHE A 265 -0.09 3.44 -16.29
CA PHE A 265 -1.38 2.91 -15.85
C PHE A 265 -1.17 1.73 -14.87
N PRO A 266 -1.90 1.65 -13.74
CA PRO A 266 -1.75 0.59 -12.75
C PRO A 266 -2.48 -0.71 -13.18
N TRP A 267 -1.95 -1.41 -14.17
CA TRP A 267 -2.54 -2.62 -14.76
C TRP A 267 -2.92 -3.71 -13.74
N PHE A 268 -2.19 -3.80 -12.63
CA PHE A 268 -2.49 -4.79 -11.60
C PHE A 268 -3.85 -4.56 -10.92
N ALA A 269 -4.27 -3.29 -10.77
CA ALA A 269 -5.58 -2.95 -10.21
C ALA A 269 -6.71 -3.33 -11.17
N LEU A 270 -6.51 -3.12 -12.49
CA LEU A 270 -7.46 -3.60 -13.50
C LEU A 270 -7.54 -5.14 -13.51
N MET A 271 -6.39 -5.82 -13.46
CA MET A 271 -6.35 -7.29 -13.41
C MET A 271 -7.02 -7.85 -12.14
N PHE A 272 -6.90 -7.19 -11.00
CA PHE A 272 -7.65 -7.55 -9.79
C PHE A 272 -9.16 -7.55 -10.06
N VAL A 273 -9.70 -6.50 -10.69
CA VAL A 273 -11.13 -6.41 -11.04
C VAL A 273 -11.53 -7.53 -12.03
N VAL A 274 -10.71 -7.77 -13.05
CA VAL A 274 -10.95 -8.84 -14.04
C VAL A 274 -11.01 -10.22 -13.34
N VAL A 275 -10.09 -10.50 -12.41
CA VAL A 275 -10.06 -11.75 -11.65
C VAL A 275 -11.29 -11.86 -10.73
N ALA A 276 -11.71 -10.79 -10.08
CA ALA A 276 -12.92 -10.77 -9.25
C ALA A 276 -14.19 -11.02 -10.07
N LEU A 277 -14.30 -10.41 -11.27
CA LEU A 277 -15.37 -10.68 -12.22
C LEU A 277 -15.37 -12.13 -12.67
N PHE A 278 -14.20 -12.67 -13.03
CA PHE A 278 -14.06 -14.07 -13.42
C PHE A 278 -14.45 -15.04 -12.29
N ASN A 279 -14.03 -14.75 -11.06
CA ASN A 279 -14.42 -15.54 -9.88
C ASN A 279 -15.93 -15.55 -9.66
N SER A 280 -16.60 -14.42 -9.93
CA SER A 280 -18.06 -14.29 -9.80
C SER A 280 -18.87 -15.13 -10.80
N LEU A 281 -18.24 -15.61 -11.89
CA LEU A 281 -18.87 -16.55 -12.84
C LEU A 281 -18.92 -17.99 -12.31
N HIS A 282 -18.22 -18.29 -11.21
CA HIS A 282 -18.16 -19.62 -10.58
C HIS A 282 -17.73 -20.76 -11.53
N TRP A 283 -16.93 -20.45 -12.56
CA TRP A 283 -16.45 -21.43 -13.53
C TRP A 283 -15.32 -22.32 -13.01
N LEU A 284 -14.62 -21.88 -11.98
CA LEU A 284 -13.53 -22.65 -11.38
C LEU A 284 -14.04 -23.53 -10.23
N PRO A 285 -13.58 -24.80 -10.16
CA PRO A 285 -13.78 -25.62 -8.97
C PRO A 285 -13.20 -24.97 -7.72
N ALA A 286 -13.86 -25.14 -6.57
CA ALA A 286 -13.43 -24.54 -5.29
C ALA A 286 -11.99 -24.87 -4.91
N GLY A 287 -11.46 -26.05 -5.30
CA GLY A 287 -10.06 -26.41 -5.06
C GLY A 287 -9.05 -25.48 -5.73
N TRP A 288 -9.32 -25.05 -6.97
CA TRP A 288 -8.47 -24.09 -7.68
C TRP A 288 -8.54 -22.70 -7.05
N VAL A 289 -9.73 -22.26 -6.68
CA VAL A 289 -9.92 -20.96 -6.01
C VAL A 289 -9.14 -20.93 -4.68
N ASN A 290 -9.23 -21.99 -3.87
CA ASN A 290 -8.48 -22.12 -2.63
C ASN A 290 -6.96 -22.12 -2.86
N MET A 291 -6.48 -22.80 -3.91
CA MET A 291 -5.06 -22.80 -4.27
C MET A 291 -4.57 -21.39 -4.63
N PHE A 292 -5.33 -20.64 -5.46
CA PHE A 292 -4.98 -19.26 -5.81
C PHE A 292 -5.03 -18.32 -4.61
N ASN A 293 -5.99 -18.50 -3.71
CA ASN A 293 -6.08 -17.73 -2.47
C ASN A 293 -4.87 -17.98 -1.56
N THR A 294 -4.48 -19.25 -1.38
CA THR A 294 -3.29 -19.61 -0.58
C THR A 294 -2.02 -19.05 -1.22
N LEU A 295 -1.87 -19.19 -2.54
CA LEU A 295 -0.72 -18.62 -3.26
C LEU A 295 -0.68 -17.10 -3.12
N GLY A 296 -1.82 -16.43 -3.27
CA GLY A 296 -1.94 -14.98 -3.09
C GLY A 296 -1.51 -14.54 -1.69
N GLU A 297 -1.92 -15.25 -0.64
CA GLU A 297 -1.54 -14.97 0.74
C GLU A 297 -0.04 -15.14 0.99
N ILE A 298 0.57 -16.22 0.45
CA ILE A 298 2.03 -16.43 0.53
C ILE A 298 2.77 -15.28 -0.14
N LEU A 299 2.37 -14.89 -1.36
CA LEU A 299 3.00 -13.79 -2.09
C LEU A 299 2.87 -12.45 -1.37
N LEU A 300 1.70 -12.17 -0.78
CA LEU A 300 1.48 -10.97 0.02
C LEU A 300 2.33 -10.98 1.30
N THR A 301 2.43 -12.13 1.99
CA THR A 301 3.27 -12.27 3.19
C THR A 301 4.75 -12.05 2.87
N MET A 302 5.25 -12.60 1.75
CA MET A 302 6.62 -12.34 1.27
C MET A 302 6.83 -10.87 0.91
N ALA A 303 5.85 -10.23 0.29
CA ALA A 303 5.90 -8.81 -0.03
C ALA A 303 5.91 -7.93 1.23
N MET A 304 5.17 -8.32 2.28
CA MET A 304 5.19 -7.64 3.59
C MET A 304 6.55 -7.79 4.28
N ALA A 305 7.16 -8.97 4.23
CA ALA A 305 8.54 -9.17 4.70
C ALA A 305 9.52 -8.25 3.96
N ALA A 306 9.42 -8.17 2.64
CA ALA A 306 10.25 -7.29 1.81
C ALA A 306 10.04 -5.81 2.12
N LEU A 307 8.78 -5.38 2.33
CA LEU A 307 8.46 -4.02 2.75
C LEU A 307 9.10 -3.70 4.10
N GLY A 308 9.02 -4.61 5.06
CA GLY A 308 9.67 -4.48 6.36
C GLY A 308 11.20 -4.35 6.24
N LEU A 309 11.86 -5.25 5.49
CA LEU A 309 13.31 -5.22 5.24
C LEU A 309 13.80 -3.91 4.64
N THR A 310 12.98 -3.25 3.81
CA THR A 310 13.30 -1.97 3.16
C THR A 310 12.92 -0.75 4.01
N THR A 311 12.21 -0.92 5.12
CA THR A 311 11.81 0.16 6.04
C THR A 311 12.97 0.46 7.00
N ARG A 312 13.80 1.45 6.66
CA ARG A 312 15.03 1.79 7.43
C ARG A 312 14.85 3.08 8.23
N PHE A 313 15.18 3.04 9.52
CA PHE A 313 15.16 4.23 10.38
C PHE A 313 16.21 5.28 9.99
N THR A 314 17.31 4.86 9.36
CA THR A 314 18.33 5.78 8.84
C THR A 314 17.79 6.70 7.74
N ALA A 315 16.95 6.17 6.85
CA ALA A 315 16.30 6.96 5.80
C ALA A 315 15.35 8.02 6.39
N LEU A 316 14.66 7.70 7.48
CA LEU A 316 13.79 8.65 8.20
C LEU A 316 14.58 9.77 8.85
N ARG A 317 15.73 9.46 9.48
CA ARG A 317 16.61 10.50 10.05
C ARG A 317 17.17 11.41 8.96
N ALA A 318 17.54 10.85 7.81
CA ALA A 318 18.04 11.63 6.68
C ALA A 318 16.95 12.53 6.04
N ALA A 319 15.66 12.16 6.13
CA ALA A 319 14.55 12.96 5.63
C ALA A 319 14.41 14.32 6.32
N GLY A 320 14.88 14.42 7.56
CA GLY A 320 14.71 15.62 8.39
C GLY A 320 13.33 15.73 9.04
N TYR A 321 13.19 16.61 10.02
CA TYR A 321 11.97 16.67 10.84
C TYR A 321 10.75 17.25 10.10
N LYS A 322 10.93 18.21 9.19
CA LYS A 322 9.83 18.89 8.51
C LYS A 322 9.00 17.99 7.59
N PRO A 323 9.59 17.16 6.70
CA PRO A 323 8.84 16.19 5.91
C PRO A 323 8.11 15.15 6.78
N VAL A 324 8.76 14.66 7.86
CA VAL A 324 8.15 13.72 8.79
C VAL A 324 6.98 14.37 9.53
N LEU A 325 7.12 15.64 9.99
CA LEU A 325 6.02 16.39 10.59
C LEU A 325 4.87 16.61 9.61
N LEU A 326 5.17 16.93 8.34
CA LEU A 326 4.14 17.02 7.31
C LEU A 326 3.38 15.69 7.17
N GLY A 327 4.11 14.58 7.09
CA GLY A 327 3.51 13.23 7.05
C GLY A 327 2.62 12.95 8.25
N ALA A 328 3.05 13.32 9.47
CA ALA A 328 2.25 13.17 10.70
C ALA A 328 0.94 13.97 10.64
N LEU A 329 1.00 15.23 10.23
CA LEU A 329 -0.18 16.09 10.11
C LEU A 329 -1.15 15.56 9.04
N VAL A 330 -0.61 15.11 7.90
CA VAL A 330 -1.41 14.51 6.81
C VAL A 330 -2.00 13.17 7.24
N PHE A 331 -1.28 12.36 8.00
CA PHE A 331 -1.80 11.13 8.57
C PHE A 331 -2.94 11.41 9.56
N GLY A 332 -2.78 12.42 10.43
CA GLY A 332 -3.86 12.91 11.29
C GLY A 332 -5.09 13.35 10.49
N TRP A 333 -4.88 14.07 9.36
CA TRP A 333 -5.96 14.42 8.44
C TRP A 333 -6.63 13.19 7.84
N LEU A 334 -5.87 12.18 7.40
CA LEU A 334 -6.43 10.96 6.84
C LEU A 334 -7.29 10.20 7.84
N VAL A 335 -6.88 10.15 9.11
CA VAL A 335 -7.67 9.50 10.17
C VAL A 335 -8.92 10.32 10.49
N LEU A 336 -8.78 11.61 10.78
CA LEU A 336 -9.89 12.46 11.25
C LEU A 336 -10.75 12.97 10.09
N GLY A 337 -10.14 13.64 9.13
CA GLY A 337 -10.83 14.21 7.97
C GLY A 337 -11.33 13.13 7.01
N GLY A 338 -10.50 12.13 6.72
CA GLY A 338 -10.90 10.97 5.94
C GLY A 338 -12.00 10.16 6.63
N GLY A 339 -11.93 9.97 7.95
CA GLY A 339 -12.99 9.35 8.75
C GLY A 339 -14.30 10.14 8.67
N THR A 340 -14.23 11.46 8.81
CA THR A 340 -15.41 12.33 8.66
C THR A 340 -16.04 12.25 7.28
N ILE A 341 -15.22 12.26 6.21
CA ILE A 341 -15.71 12.08 4.83
C ILE A 341 -16.41 10.73 4.68
N ASN A 342 -15.80 9.65 5.19
CA ASN A 342 -16.41 8.33 5.16
C ASN A 342 -17.76 8.29 5.87
N LEU A 343 -17.84 8.80 7.10
CA LEU A 343 -19.09 8.83 7.87
C LEU A 343 -20.19 9.65 7.19
N LEU A 344 -19.85 10.81 6.63
CA LEU A 344 -20.81 11.66 5.94
C LEU A 344 -21.33 11.00 4.66
N VAL A 345 -20.44 10.53 3.78
CA VAL A 345 -20.85 9.91 2.50
C VAL A 345 -21.67 8.65 2.75
N GLN A 346 -21.25 7.79 3.67
CA GLN A 346 -21.97 6.56 4.01
C GLN A 346 -23.34 6.84 4.67
N ARG A 347 -23.48 7.96 5.38
CA ARG A 347 -24.77 8.34 5.97
C ARG A 347 -25.77 8.89 4.95
N PHE A 348 -25.31 9.54 3.87
CA PHE A 348 -26.17 10.23 2.91
C PHE A 348 -26.36 9.50 1.59
N ILE A 349 -25.51 8.54 1.24
CA ILE A 349 -25.47 7.88 -0.07
C ILE A 349 -25.60 6.35 0.03
N ALA A 350 -25.19 5.75 1.14
CA ALA A 350 -25.39 4.35 1.45
C ALA A 350 -26.54 4.19 2.44
#